data_9ae0dfacdc247635c4b0c13c9501ee23
#
_entry.id   9ae0dfacdc247635c4b0c13c9501ee23
#
_cell.length_a   1.000
_cell.length_b   1.000
_cell.length_c   1.000
_cell.angle_alpha   90.00
_cell.angle_beta   90.00
_cell.angle_gamma   90.00
#
_symmetry.space_group_name_H-M   'P 1'
#
loop_
_entity.id
_entity.type
_entity.pdbx_description
1 polymer ?
#
loop_
_entity_poly.entity_id
_entity_poly.type
_entity_poly.pdbx_seq_one_letter_code
_entity_poly.pdbx_strand_id
1 'polypeptide(L)'
;ENCTIHTRDGRIYTGVVLNTEPSAHVADQKVEQIEEHMEILLDENTDSRESTLALGIQTGDIIAMDPRTVITESGYIKSRFLDDKLSAAILLGLAHAVKEDRLNLNRKVSLLFTVYEEVGHGGSFVSEDTEEMISVDMGCVGADLACTERMVSICAKDSGGPYNYDLVTALSAVAKEQHLGYAIDVYPHYGSDVEATLRAGYDI
;
A
#
# COMPACT_ATOMS: atom_id res chain seq x y z
N GLU A 1 -2.03 -2.96 19.45
CA GLU A 1 -1.80 -1.86 18.51
C GLU A 1 -2.87 -0.78 18.65
N ASN A 2 -2.46 0.51 18.71
CA ASN A 2 -3.44 1.61 18.80
C ASN A 2 -4.24 1.73 17.50
N CYS A 3 -5.49 2.12 17.62
CA CYS A 3 -6.38 2.32 16.48
C CYS A 3 -7.40 3.43 16.73
N THR A 4 -8.03 3.87 15.64
CA THR A 4 -9.19 4.75 15.66
C THR A 4 -10.39 4.02 15.04
N ILE A 5 -11.55 4.22 15.61
CA ILE A 5 -12.82 3.66 15.15
C ILE A 5 -13.65 4.79 14.54
N HIS A 6 -13.96 4.68 13.26
CA HIS A 6 -14.76 5.64 12.51
C HIS A 6 -16.16 5.11 12.32
N THR A 7 -17.12 5.68 13.05
CA THR A 7 -18.52 5.27 12.98
C THR A 7 -19.23 5.83 11.76
N ARG A 8 -20.31 5.16 11.34
CA ARG A 8 -21.11 5.60 10.18
C ARG A 8 -21.81 6.95 10.37
N ASP A 9 -22.00 7.40 11.60
CA ASP A 9 -22.56 8.72 11.93
C ASP A 9 -21.49 9.81 12.08
N GLY A 10 -20.21 9.48 11.79
CA GLY A 10 -19.11 10.44 11.73
C GLY A 10 -18.40 10.70 13.06
N ARG A 11 -18.70 9.95 14.11
CA ARG A 11 -17.95 10.00 15.37
C ARG A 11 -16.65 9.21 15.24
N ILE A 12 -15.66 9.59 16.03
CA ILE A 12 -14.34 8.92 16.07
C ILE A 12 -14.05 8.59 17.53
N TYR A 13 -13.69 7.34 17.76
CA TYR A 13 -13.22 6.83 19.04
C TYR A 13 -11.81 6.28 18.89
N THR A 14 -11.13 6.08 20.02
CA THR A 14 -9.82 5.42 20.07
C THR A 14 -9.91 4.10 20.82
N GLY A 15 -8.92 3.26 20.59
CA GLY A 15 -8.80 1.99 21.26
C GLY A 15 -7.51 1.26 20.95
N VAL A 16 -7.40 0.06 21.48
CA VAL A 16 -6.25 -0.81 21.29
C VAL A 16 -6.71 -2.17 20.77
N VAL A 17 -6.14 -2.61 19.66
CA VAL A 17 -6.32 -3.99 19.18
C VAL A 17 -5.50 -4.93 20.04
N LEU A 18 -6.15 -5.88 20.67
CA LEU A 18 -5.59 -6.88 21.56
C LEU A 18 -5.99 -8.28 21.08
N ASN A 19 -5.35 -9.28 21.67
CA ASN A 19 -5.77 -10.67 21.55
C ASN A 19 -6.81 -10.97 22.63
N THR A 20 -7.83 -11.76 22.29
CA THR A 20 -8.91 -12.18 23.21
C THR A 20 -8.45 -13.12 24.32
N GLU A 21 -7.26 -13.68 24.18
CA GLU A 21 -6.73 -14.64 25.13
C GLU A 21 -6.18 -13.98 26.41
N PRO A 22 -6.31 -14.64 27.54
CA PRO A 22 -5.81 -14.10 28.80
C PRO A 22 -4.28 -13.95 28.80
N SER A 23 -3.80 -13.12 29.70
CA SER A 23 -2.38 -12.89 29.92
C SER A 23 -1.60 -14.21 30.06
N ALA A 24 -0.35 -14.24 29.56
CA ALA A 24 0.58 -15.36 29.73
C ALA A 24 0.86 -15.73 31.21
N HIS A 25 0.50 -14.85 32.16
CA HIS A 25 0.53 -15.14 33.58
C HIS A 25 -0.67 -15.99 34.08
N VAL A 26 -1.69 -16.13 33.24
CA VAL A 26 -2.93 -16.85 33.57
C VAL A 26 -3.09 -18.11 32.71
N ALA A 27 -2.60 -18.10 31.49
CA ALA A 27 -2.69 -19.21 30.56
C ALA A 27 -1.34 -19.47 29.87
N ASP A 28 -0.98 -20.74 29.75
CA ASP A 28 0.26 -21.21 29.10
C ASP A 28 0.03 -21.59 27.63
N GLN A 29 -0.84 -20.88 26.96
CA GLN A 29 -1.15 -21.14 25.54
C GLN A 29 -0.62 -20.03 24.63
N LYS A 30 0.04 -20.44 23.55
CA LYS A 30 0.32 -19.55 22.42
C LYS A 30 -0.93 -19.45 21.59
N VAL A 31 -1.49 -18.26 21.50
CA VAL A 31 -2.65 -17.97 20.66
C VAL A 31 -2.20 -17.58 19.28
N GLU A 32 -2.80 -18.19 18.29
CA GLU A 32 -2.64 -17.79 16.90
C GLU A 32 -3.20 -16.38 16.69
N GLN A 33 -2.43 -15.51 16.04
CA GLN A 33 -2.89 -14.15 15.70
C GLN A 33 -3.74 -14.21 14.43
N ILE A 34 -4.99 -14.61 14.59
CA ILE A 34 -6.01 -14.63 13.55
C ILE A 34 -7.15 -13.69 13.94
N GLU A 35 -7.94 -13.27 12.98
CA GLU A 35 -9.02 -12.29 13.18
C GLU A 35 -10.00 -12.70 14.28
N GLU A 36 -10.35 -13.98 14.37
CA GLU A 36 -11.28 -14.52 15.36
C GLU A 36 -10.76 -14.40 16.81
N HIS A 37 -9.45 -14.22 16.98
CA HIS A 37 -8.82 -14.07 18.28
C HIS A 37 -8.47 -12.59 18.60
N MET A 38 -8.97 -11.65 17.83
CA MET A 38 -8.68 -10.23 18.05
C MET A 38 -9.92 -9.49 18.54
N GLU A 39 -9.70 -8.58 19.45
CA GLU A 39 -10.72 -7.66 19.97
C GLU A 39 -10.17 -6.24 20.06
N ILE A 40 -11.06 -5.27 20.16
CA ILE A 40 -10.71 -3.87 20.39
C ILE A 40 -11.17 -3.47 21.77
N LEU A 41 -10.20 -3.16 22.62
CA LEU A 41 -10.47 -2.48 23.89
C LEU A 41 -10.63 -0.99 23.58
N LEU A 42 -11.84 -0.48 23.76
CA LEU A 42 -12.16 0.94 23.55
C LEU A 42 -11.61 1.80 24.70
N ASP A 43 -11.19 3.02 24.37
CA ASP A 43 -10.86 4.04 25.39
C ASP A 43 -12.12 4.69 25.96
N GLU A 44 -13.21 3.93 26.04
CA GLU A 44 -14.52 4.33 26.52
C GLU A 44 -15.01 3.37 27.61
N ASN A 45 -15.84 3.87 28.52
CA ASN A 45 -16.37 3.06 29.61
C ASN A 45 -17.57 2.22 29.13
N THR A 46 -17.28 1.13 28.42
CA THR A 46 -18.28 0.16 27.93
C THR A 46 -18.02 -1.21 28.53
N ASP A 47 -19.09 -1.91 28.88
CA ASP A 47 -19.07 -3.25 29.50
C ASP A 47 -20.04 -4.24 28.85
N SER A 48 -20.73 -3.81 27.81
CA SER A 48 -21.76 -4.59 27.14
C SER A 48 -21.92 -4.18 25.67
N ARG A 49 -22.53 -5.07 24.89
CA ARG A 49 -22.93 -4.76 23.52
C ARG A 49 -23.83 -3.53 23.45
N GLU A 50 -24.76 -3.40 24.40
CA GLU A 50 -25.72 -2.30 24.49
C GLU A 50 -25.00 -0.96 24.73
N SER A 51 -24.05 -0.90 25.65
CA SER A 51 -23.25 0.31 25.90
C SER A 51 -22.38 0.70 24.72
N THR A 52 -21.81 -0.26 24.00
CA THR A 52 -21.04 -0.02 22.77
C THR A 52 -21.94 0.53 21.65
N LEU A 53 -23.12 -0.07 21.46
CA LEU A 53 -24.10 0.43 20.47
C LEU A 53 -24.61 1.84 20.81
N ALA A 54 -24.70 2.19 22.08
CA ALA A 54 -25.11 3.54 22.51
C ALA A 54 -24.08 4.61 22.12
N LEU A 55 -22.81 4.24 21.94
CA LEU A 55 -21.78 5.09 21.35
C LEU A 55 -21.94 5.26 19.83
N GLY A 56 -22.83 4.49 19.21
CA GLY A 56 -23.02 4.44 17.75
C GLY A 56 -22.04 3.52 17.02
N ILE A 57 -21.22 2.80 17.76
CA ILE A 57 -20.29 1.81 17.19
C ILE A 57 -21.10 0.58 16.81
N GLN A 58 -20.97 0.14 15.55
CA GLN A 58 -21.73 -0.98 15.01
C GLN A 58 -20.95 -1.77 13.95
N THR A 59 -21.49 -2.91 13.59
CA THR A 59 -20.92 -3.72 12.51
C THR A 59 -20.85 -2.92 11.21
N GLY A 60 -19.69 -2.97 10.56
CA GLY A 60 -19.41 -2.23 9.32
C GLY A 60 -18.74 -0.86 9.54
N ASP A 61 -18.47 -0.47 10.77
CA ASP A 61 -17.61 0.67 11.05
C ASP A 61 -16.16 0.37 10.66
N ILE A 62 -15.38 1.41 10.42
CA ILE A 62 -13.98 1.28 9.97
C ILE A 62 -13.04 1.43 11.15
N ILE A 63 -12.12 0.50 11.28
CA ILE A 63 -11.04 0.55 12.26
C ILE A 63 -9.74 0.86 11.52
N ALA A 64 -9.13 2.00 11.81
CA ALA A 64 -7.86 2.42 11.24
C ALA A 64 -6.74 2.21 12.27
N MET A 65 -5.75 1.40 11.90
CA MET A 65 -4.57 1.17 12.73
C MET A 65 -3.62 2.37 12.64
N ASP A 66 -3.00 2.74 13.76
CA ASP A 66 -2.01 3.82 13.78
C ASP A 66 -0.79 3.47 12.90
N PRO A 67 -0.42 4.33 11.94
CA PRO A 67 0.72 4.07 11.07
C PRO A 67 2.07 4.13 11.80
N ARG A 68 2.17 4.83 12.92
CA ARG A 68 3.39 5.02 13.73
C ARG A 68 4.59 5.49 12.90
N THR A 69 4.34 6.45 12.02
CA THR A 69 5.38 6.98 11.12
C THR A 69 6.47 7.70 11.90
N VAL A 70 7.71 7.28 11.70
CA VAL A 70 8.91 7.90 12.29
C VAL A 70 9.95 8.10 11.21
N ILE A 71 10.51 9.29 11.15
CA ILE A 71 11.70 9.58 10.38
C ILE A 71 12.88 9.59 11.36
N THR A 72 13.84 8.69 11.14
CA THR A 72 15.03 8.59 12.01
C THR A 72 16.05 9.69 11.69
N GLU A 73 16.94 9.98 12.62
CA GLU A 73 18.05 10.92 12.39
C GLU A 73 18.98 10.48 11.23
N SER A 74 19.07 9.19 10.97
CA SER A 74 19.81 8.62 9.84
C SER A 74 19.05 8.65 8.51
N GLY A 75 17.84 9.21 8.48
CA GLY A 75 17.03 9.40 7.28
C GLY A 75 16.14 8.21 6.88
N TYR A 76 16.02 7.17 7.72
CA TYR A 76 15.08 6.08 7.45
C TYR A 76 13.65 6.49 7.81
N ILE A 77 12.71 6.08 6.97
CA ILE A 77 11.28 6.17 7.22
C ILE A 77 10.81 4.80 7.72
N LYS A 78 10.24 4.76 8.91
CA LYS A 78 9.59 3.59 9.49
C LYS A 78 8.13 3.88 9.67
N SER A 79 7.28 3.06 9.09
CA SER A 79 5.83 3.20 9.21
C SER A 79 5.16 1.87 8.90
N ARG A 80 3.93 1.70 9.33
CA ARG A 80 3.00 0.80 8.66
C ARG A 80 2.53 1.43 7.38
N PHE A 81 2.03 0.60 6.48
CA PHE A 81 1.39 1.04 5.24
C PHE A 81 2.32 1.86 4.33
N LEU A 82 3.64 1.56 4.35
CA LEU A 82 4.56 2.09 3.33
C LEU A 82 4.23 1.52 1.96
N ASP A 83 3.75 0.31 1.93
CA ASP A 83 2.99 -0.28 0.88
C ASP A 83 1.52 0.17 1.01
N ASP A 84 0.99 1.01 0.11
CA ASP A 84 1.73 1.65 -0.98
C ASP A 84 1.75 3.19 -0.84
N LYS A 85 1.74 3.70 0.40
CA LYS A 85 1.79 5.15 0.68
C LYS A 85 3.11 5.79 0.30
N LEU A 86 4.19 5.00 0.23
CA LEU A 86 5.49 5.54 -0.19
C LEU A 86 5.46 5.90 -1.67
N SER A 87 4.90 5.05 -2.52
CA SER A 87 4.74 5.35 -3.96
C SER A 87 3.81 6.53 -4.19
N ALA A 88 2.72 6.62 -3.43
CA ALA A 88 1.87 7.81 -3.45
C ALA A 88 2.66 9.09 -3.12
N ALA A 89 3.54 9.05 -2.13
CA ALA A 89 4.41 10.18 -1.79
C ALA A 89 5.43 10.49 -2.91
N ILE A 90 5.96 9.49 -3.60
CA ILE A 90 6.85 9.66 -4.76
C ILE A 90 6.12 10.37 -5.90
N LEU A 91 4.89 9.95 -6.23
CA LEU A 91 4.06 10.59 -7.25
C LEU A 91 3.71 12.04 -6.90
N LEU A 92 3.42 12.34 -5.63
CA LEU A 92 3.24 13.71 -5.16
C LEU A 92 4.53 14.52 -5.26
N GLY A 93 5.68 13.91 -5.02
CA GLY A 93 7.00 14.51 -5.23
C GLY A 93 7.25 14.86 -6.69
N LEU A 94 6.85 14.00 -7.63
CA LEU A 94 6.88 14.27 -9.06
C LEU A 94 6.02 15.51 -9.41
N ALA A 95 4.76 15.54 -8.95
CA ALA A 95 3.87 16.67 -9.15
C ALA A 95 4.46 17.98 -8.59
N HIS A 96 5.07 17.91 -7.41
CA HIS A 96 5.74 19.06 -6.81
C HIS A 96 6.94 19.52 -7.63
N ALA A 97 7.76 18.60 -8.16
CA ALA A 97 8.90 18.94 -9.01
C ALA A 97 8.49 19.65 -10.30
N VAL A 98 7.38 19.22 -10.90
CA VAL A 98 6.78 19.89 -12.07
C VAL A 98 6.27 21.29 -11.70
N LYS A 99 5.56 21.43 -10.60
CA LYS A 99 5.04 22.72 -10.12
C LYS A 99 6.15 23.75 -9.84
N GLU A 100 7.31 23.31 -9.37
CA GLU A 100 8.47 24.13 -9.06
C GLU A 100 9.40 24.35 -10.28
N ASP A 101 8.93 24.04 -11.49
CA ASP A 101 9.71 24.14 -12.74
C ASP A 101 11.06 23.38 -12.72
N ARG A 102 11.19 22.39 -11.81
CA ARG A 102 12.37 21.53 -11.74
C ARG A 102 12.35 20.37 -12.72
N LEU A 103 11.17 20.08 -13.24
CA LEU A 103 10.93 19.03 -14.23
C LEU A 103 9.89 19.51 -15.25
N ASN A 104 10.22 19.38 -16.53
CA ASN A 104 9.32 19.67 -17.63
C ASN A 104 8.81 18.36 -18.23
N LEU A 105 7.51 18.25 -18.37
CA LEU A 105 6.86 17.13 -19.05
C LEU A 105 6.61 17.49 -20.51
N ASN A 106 6.94 16.58 -21.42
CA ASN A 106 6.71 16.75 -22.86
C ASN A 106 5.43 16.06 -23.35
N ARG A 107 4.67 15.48 -22.43
CA ARG A 107 3.38 14.82 -22.68
C ARG A 107 2.43 15.04 -21.51
N LYS A 108 1.15 14.78 -21.73
CA LYS A 108 0.15 14.75 -20.66
C LYS A 108 0.47 13.58 -19.72
N VAL A 109 0.58 13.85 -18.44
CA VAL A 109 0.75 12.86 -17.40
C VAL A 109 -0.40 12.98 -16.41
N SER A 110 -1.07 11.89 -16.13
CA SER A 110 -2.11 11.78 -15.11
C SER A 110 -1.60 10.95 -13.96
N LEU A 111 -1.70 11.44 -12.74
CA LEU A 111 -1.39 10.70 -11.53
C LEU A 111 -2.70 10.16 -10.96
N LEU A 112 -2.85 8.83 -10.96
CA LEU A 112 -4.04 8.16 -10.48
C LEU A 112 -3.72 7.51 -9.12
N PHE A 113 -4.44 7.93 -8.08
CA PHE A 113 -4.39 7.33 -6.76
C PHE A 113 -5.65 6.50 -6.57
N THR A 114 -5.53 5.20 -6.69
CA THR A 114 -6.65 4.28 -6.55
C THR A 114 -6.88 3.96 -5.07
N VAL A 115 -8.12 3.65 -4.69
CA VAL A 115 -8.46 3.24 -3.33
C VAL A 115 -8.71 1.74 -3.20
N TYR A 116 -8.60 0.98 -4.30
CA TYR A 116 -8.89 -0.45 -4.37
C TYR A 116 -7.70 -1.27 -4.89
N GLU A 117 -6.49 -0.72 -4.87
CA GLU A 117 -5.28 -1.45 -5.27
C GLU A 117 -5.05 -2.66 -4.36
N GLU A 118 -5.04 -2.48 -3.04
CA GLU A 118 -4.79 -3.49 -2.01
C GLU A 118 -5.82 -4.64 -1.98
N VAL A 119 -6.91 -4.49 -2.72
CA VAL A 119 -7.94 -5.54 -2.91
C VAL A 119 -8.05 -5.98 -4.37
N GLY A 120 -7.08 -5.62 -5.19
CA GLY A 120 -6.81 -6.21 -6.50
C GLY A 120 -7.68 -5.70 -7.65
N HIS A 121 -8.24 -4.49 -7.57
CA HIS A 121 -9.01 -3.94 -8.69
C HIS A 121 -8.97 -2.41 -8.86
N GLY A 122 -7.96 -1.75 -8.32
CA GLY A 122 -7.77 -0.31 -8.48
C GLY A 122 -7.57 0.13 -9.93
N GLY A 123 -6.84 -0.66 -10.72
CA GLY A 123 -6.58 -0.43 -12.14
C GLY A 123 -7.68 -0.89 -13.10
N SER A 124 -8.91 -1.13 -12.63
CA SER A 124 -10.03 -1.59 -13.46
C SER A 124 -10.54 -0.55 -14.46
N PHE A 125 -10.18 0.71 -14.30
CA PHE A 125 -10.55 1.81 -15.17
C PHE A 125 -9.31 2.52 -15.68
N VAL A 126 -9.26 2.72 -17.00
CA VAL A 126 -8.23 3.49 -17.69
C VAL A 126 -8.91 4.53 -18.57
N SER A 127 -8.43 5.77 -18.56
CA SER A 127 -8.95 6.84 -19.41
C SER A 127 -8.72 6.49 -20.87
N GLU A 128 -9.70 6.80 -21.75
CA GLU A 128 -9.65 6.49 -23.19
C GLU A 128 -8.45 7.13 -23.93
N ASP A 129 -7.88 8.20 -23.38
CA ASP A 129 -6.73 8.89 -23.95
C ASP A 129 -5.37 8.41 -23.36
N THR A 130 -5.38 7.30 -22.64
CA THR A 130 -4.17 6.70 -22.06
C THR A 130 -3.44 5.86 -23.13
N GLU A 131 -2.19 6.20 -23.40
CA GLU A 131 -1.32 5.46 -24.33
C GLU A 131 -0.40 4.50 -23.58
N GLU A 132 0.04 4.87 -22.37
CA GLU A 132 0.93 4.10 -21.53
C GLU A 132 0.48 4.22 -20.06
N MET A 133 0.58 3.15 -19.31
CA MET A 133 0.32 3.15 -17.87
C MET A 133 1.46 2.46 -17.13
N ILE A 134 1.89 3.05 -16.04
CA ILE A 134 2.95 2.52 -15.17
C ILE A 134 2.41 2.54 -13.75
N SER A 135 2.38 1.39 -13.09
CA SER A 135 2.22 1.32 -11.64
C SER A 135 3.53 1.67 -10.96
N VAL A 136 3.43 2.51 -9.95
CA VAL A 136 4.52 2.78 -9.02
C VAL A 136 4.14 2.14 -7.70
N ASP A 137 4.83 1.08 -7.36
CA ASP A 137 4.49 0.19 -6.27
C ASP A 137 5.76 -0.31 -5.55
N MET A 138 5.62 -1.09 -4.49
CA MET A 138 6.77 -1.64 -3.78
C MET A 138 7.49 -2.70 -4.61
N GLY A 139 8.81 -2.79 -4.51
CA GLY A 139 9.62 -3.88 -5.04
C GLY A 139 9.91 -4.93 -3.98
N CYS A 140 9.82 -6.20 -4.35
CA CYS A 140 10.14 -7.28 -3.43
C CYS A 140 11.66 -7.43 -3.24
N VAL A 141 12.07 -7.67 -2.01
CA VAL A 141 13.47 -7.98 -1.64
C VAL A 141 13.49 -9.36 -0.97
N GLY A 142 14.34 -10.25 -1.44
CA GLY A 142 14.41 -11.60 -0.89
C GLY A 142 15.38 -12.52 -1.63
N ALA A 143 15.37 -13.79 -1.26
CA ALA A 143 16.13 -14.81 -1.96
C ALA A 143 15.67 -14.91 -3.43
N ASP A 144 16.60 -15.11 -4.33
CA ASP A 144 16.39 -15.24 -5.78
C ASP A 144 15.86 -13.97 -6.48
N LEU A 145 15.86 -12.80 -5.79
CA LEU A 145 15.59 -11.49 -6.37
C LEU A 145 16.85 -10.65 -6.42
N ALA A 146 16.98 -9.85 -7.48
CA ALA A 146 18.15 -8.99 -7.68
C ALA A 146 17.98 -7.59 -7.06
N CYS A 147 16.75 -7.17 -6.79
CA CYS A 147 16.45 -5.88 -6.20
C CYS A 147 16.86 -5.81 -4.72
N THR A 148 17.29 -4.63 -4.30
CA THR A 148 17.52 -4.29 -2.90
C THR A 148 16.73 -3.02 -2.56
N GLU A 149 16.63 -2.70 -1.27
CA GLU A 149 15.97 -1.48 -0.78
C GLU A 149 16.64 -0.17 -1.24
N ARG A 150 17.73 -0.26 -1.99
CA ARG A 150 18.50 0.90 -2.49
C ARG A 150 18.49 0.99 -4.02
N MET A 151 17.61 0.27 -4.67
CA MET A 151 17.50 0.19 -6.12
C MET A 151 16.07 0.48 -6.57
N VAL A 152 15.95 0.87 -7.85
CA VAL A 152 14.67 0.82 -8.55
C VAL A 152 14.39 -0.63 -8.95
N SER A 153 13.26 -1.17 -8.54
CA SER A 153 12.78 -2.45 -9.03
C SER A 153 11.96 -2.23 -10.29
N ILE A 154 12.33 -2.92 -11.37
CA ILE A 154 11.57 -2.95 -12.62
C ILE A 154 10.96 -4.34 -12.74
N CYS A 155 9.67 -4.46 -12.51
CA CYS A 155 8.96 -5.73 -12.62
C CYS A 155 8.71 -6.05 -14.09
N ALA A 156 9.33 -7.14 -14.59
CA ALA A 156 9.11 -7.58 -15.95
C ALA A 156 7.90 -8.51 -16.09
N LYS A 157 7.48 -9.14 -14.98
CA LYS A 157 6.36 -10.06 -14.92
C LYS A 157 5.90 -10.21 -13.47
N ASP A 158 4.61 -10.23 -13.27
CA ASP A 158 3.98 -10.60 -12.00
C ASP A 158 3.09 -11.86 -12.12
N SER A 159 2.17 -12.06 -11.17
CA SER A 159 1.25 -13.19 -11.19
C SER A 159 0.23 -13.12 -12.32
N GLY A 160 -0.10 -11.94 -12.81
CA GLY A 160 -1.03 -11.70 -13.94
C GLY A 160 -0.41 -11.96 -15.31
N GLY A 161 0.90 -11.95 -15.43
CA GLY A 161 1.59 -12.19 -16.68
C GLY A 161 2.78 -11.24 -16.94
N PRO A 162 3.40 -11.33 -18.14
CA PRO A 162 4.44 -10.40 -18.54
C PRO A 162 3.85 -9.01 -18.82
N TYR A 163 4.57 -7.98 -18.43
CA TYR A 163 4.30 -6.61 -18.81
C TYR A 163 4.80 -6.29 -20.22
N ASN A 164 4.40 -5.12 -20.75
CA ASN A 164 4.81 -4.70 -22.08
C ASN A 164 6.34 -4.69 -22.21
N TYR A 165 6.86 -5.48 -23.16
CA TYR A 165 8.30 -5.70 -23.33
C TYR A 165 9.05 -4.40 -23.67
N ASP A 166 8.48 -3.56 -24.53
CA ASP A 166 9.13 -2.36 -25.01
C ASP A 166 9.19 -1.31 -23.88
N LEU A 167 8.13 -1.21 -23.06
CA LEU A 167 8.09 -0.30 -21.92
C LEU A 167 9.10 -0.72 -20.82
N VAL A 168 9.16 -2.00 -20.47
CA VAL A 168 10.17 -2.55 -19.53
C VAL A 168 11.58 -2.29 -20.03
N THR A 169 11.81 -2.50 -21.34
CA THR A 169 13.11 -2.23 -21.98
C THR A 169 13.46 -0.74 -21.92
N ALA A 170 12.49 0.15 -22.19
CA ALA A 170 12.70 1.59 -22.13
C ALA A 170 13.02 2.06 -20.70
N LEU A 171 12.29 1.56 -19.69
CA LEU A 171 12.56 1.88 -18.28
C LEU A 171 13.98 1.47 -17.87
N SER A 172 14.41 0.26 -18.25
CA SER A 172 15.75 -0.21 -17.94
C SER A 172 16.85 0.58 -18.68
N ALA A 173 16.58 1.01 -19.91
CA ALA A 173 17.51 1.85 -20.66
C ALA A 173 17.66 3.23 -20.00
N VAL A 174 16.56 3.86 -19.57
CA VAL A 174 16.59 5.13 -18.84
C VAL A 174 17.33 4.99 -17.52
N ALA A 175 17.07 3.93 -16.74
CA ALA A 175 17.76 3.70 -15.48
C ALA A 175 19.29 3.56 -15.69
N LYS A 176 19.70 2.87 -16.72
CA LYS A 176 21.11 2.72 -17.11
C LYS A 176 21.74 4.04 -17.55
N GLU A 177 21.06 4.81 -18.39
CA GLU A 177 21.53 6.12 -18.88
C GLU A 177 21.70 7.11 -17.74
N GLN A 178 20.76 7.12 -16.80
CA GLN A 178 20.78 7.99 -15.63
C GLN A 178 21.67 7.46 -14.49
N HIS A 179 22.39 6.37 -14.71
CA HIS A 179 23.28 5.74 -13.72
C HIS A 179 22.57 5.40 -12.39
N LEU A 180 21.27 5.04 -12.45
CA LEU A 180 20.51 4.60 -11.29
C LEU A 180 20.84 3.14 -10.96
N GLY A 181 20.89 2.82 -9.68
CA GLY A 181 20.84 1.42 -9.24
C GLY A 181 19.46 0.85 -9.57
N TYR A 182 19.38 -0.23 -10.33
CA TYR A 182 18.13 -0.89 -10.66
C TYR A 182 18.32 -2.41 -10.80
N ALA A 183 17.21 -3.12 -10.70
CA ALA A 183 17.13 -4.53 -11.02
C ALA A 183 15.87 -4.80 -11.83
N ILE A 184 15.92 -5.85 -12.67
CA ILE A 184 14.75 -6.38 -13.37
C ILE A 184 14.45 -7.72 -12.71
N ASP A 185 13.24 -7.83 -12.16
CA ASP A 185 12.80 -9.01 -11.42
C ASP A 185 11.45 -9.54 -11.92
N VAL A 186 11.12 -10.76 -11.51
CA VAL A 186 9.86 -11.44 -11.77
C VAL A 186 9.24 -11.83 -10.44
N TYR A 187 8.00 -11.46 -10.20
CA TYR A 187 7.28 -11.68 -8.95
C TYR A 187 6.12 -12.66 -9.13
N PRO A 188 6.27 -13.96 -8.78
CA PRO A 188 5.24 -14.96 -9.06
C PRO A 188 3.97 -14.85 -8.19
N HIS A 189 4.03 -14.12 -7.08
CA HIS A 189 2.94 -13.97 -6.10
C HIS A 189 2.67 -12.49 -5.78
N TYR A 190 2.69 -11.66 -6.78
CA TYR A 190 2.57 -10.21 -6.70
C TYR A 190 1.60 -9.73 -7.77
N GLY A 191 0.89 -8.68 -7.49
CA GLY A 191 0.06 -7.98 -8.45
C GLY A 191 0.01 -6.50 -8.10
N SER A 192 -0.31 -5.66 -9.06
CA SER A 192 -0.48 -4.23 -8.89
C SER A 192 -1.62 -3.75 -9.78
N ASP A 193 -1.96 -2.47 -9.73
CA ASP A 193 -3.04 -1.89 -10.53
C ASP A 193 -2.92 -2.20 -12.03
N VAL A 194 -1.70 -2.23 -12.57
CA VAL A 194 -1.46 -2.58 -13.99
C VAL A 194 -1.84 -4.04 -14.29
N GLU A 195 -1.73 -4.96 -13.34
CA GLU A 195 -2.23 -6.33 -13.52
C GLU A 195 -3.75 -6.35 -13.78
N ALA A 196 -4.52 -5.56 -13.03
CA ALA A 196 -5.97 -5.45 -13.24
C ALA A 196 -6.29 -4.86 -14.62
N THR A 197 -5.48 -3.91 -15.08
CA THR A 197 -5.62 -3.29 -16.40
C THR A 197 -5.28 -4.27 -17.53
N LEU A 198 -4.23 -5.08 -17.39
CA LEU A 198 -3.90 -6.17 -18.33
C LEU A 198 -5.04 -7.17 -18.45
N ARG A 199 -5.65 -7.57 -17.32
CA ARG A 199 -6.81 -8.45 -17.31
C ARG A 199 -8.03 -7.86 -18.01
N ALA A 200 -8.15 -6.53 -18.03
CA ALA A 200 -9.19 -5.83 -18.78
C ALA A 200 -8.90 -5.75 -20.29
N GLY A 201 -7.73 -6.23 -20.74
CA GLY A 201 -7.38 -6.35 -22.15
C GLY A 201 -6.60 -5.16 -22.72
N TYR A 202 -6.06 -4.31 -21.87
CA TYR A 202 -5.16 -3.24 -22.32
C TYR A 202 -3.72 -3.76 -22.45
N ASP A 203 -3.02 -3.28 -23.46
CA ASP A 203 -1.58 -3.53 -23.66
C ASP A 203 -0.79 -2.37 -23.07
N ILE A 204 -0.28 -2.57 -21.85
CA ILE A 204 0.35 -1.52 -21.02
C ILE A 204 1.61 -2.04 -20.32
#